data_191fc857a3560713c506fe82236afb0a
#
_entry.id   191fc857a3560713c506fe82236afb0a
#
_cell.length_a   1.000
_cell.length_b   1.000
_cell.length_c   1.000
_cell.angle_alpha   90.00
_cell.angle_beta   90.00
_cell.angle_gamma   90.00
#
_symmetry.space_group_name_H-M   'P 1'
#
loop_
_entity.id
_entity.type
_entity.pdbx_description
1 polymer ?
#
loop_
_entity_poly.entity_id
_entity_poly.type
_entity_poly.pdbx_seq_one_letter_code
_entity_poly.pdbx_strand_id
1 'polypeptide(L)'
;MKAALKYVGKSRYTLEDLKEIITILRAPDGCPWDREQDHKSIRRDFLEECYEAIEAIDTEDPVLLREELGDVLFQVAFHSELEREAGRFDLDDVISDVAAKMVQRHPHVFADVTADTTEQVLTNWDQIKRETKKQKSDREVLESVTPAMPALMRTQKVLKKAAKMGADNGTTDDLRESVCKAVSGATEENGAESIGKALFNLAELARRLGVDAVSYTHLRAHETD
;
A
#
# COMPACT_ATOMS: atom_id res chain seq x y z
N MET A 1 33.97 -1.60 15.31
CA MET A 1 34.36 -0.17 15.27
C MET A 1 35.19 0.24 14.04
N LYS A 2 36.25 -0.49 13.63
CA LYS A 2 37.02 -0.11 12.41
C LYS A 2 36.23 -0.26 11.08
N ALA A 3 35.33 -1.21 10.97
CA ALA A 3 34.54 -1.45 9.74
C ALA A 3 33.54 -0.31 9.46
N ALA A 4 32.95 0.29 10.47
CA ALA A 4 31.98 1.39 10.34
C ALA A 4 32.62 2.69 9.81
N LEU A 5 33.93 2.91 10.05
CA LEU A 5 34.63 4.12 9.62
C LEU A 5 34.71 4.27 8.09
N LYS A 6 34.61 3.19 7.33
CA LYS A 6 34.63 3.24 5.85
C LYS A 6 33.45 4.02 5.25
N TYR A 7 32.39 4.21 6.01
CA TYR A 7 31.19 4.96 5.57
C TYR A 7 31.27 6.45 5.86
N VAL A 8 32.15 6.87 6.76
CA VAL A 8 32.30 8.29 7.11
C VAL A 8 32.93 9.07 5.95
N GLY A 9 32.21 10.08 5.46
CA GLY A 9 32.68 10.93 4.35
C GLY A 9 32.60 10.30 2.96
N LYS A 10 31.94 9.15 2.79
CA LYS A 10 31.69 8.57 1.48
C LYS A 10 30.75 9.49 0.67
N SER A 11 31.14 9.81 -0.58
CA SER A 11 30.42 10.76 -1.43
C SER A 11 29.14 10.19 -2.05
N ARG A 12 29.00 8.86 -2.12
CA ARG A 12 27.83 8.15 -2.67
C ARG A 12 27.73 6.77 -2.04
N TYR A 13 26.52 6.42 -1.60
CA TYR A 13 26.20 5.10 -1.06
C TYR A 13 25.41 4.27 -2.06
N THR A 14 25.49 2.96 -1.93
CA THR A 14 24.76 1.97 -2.71
C THR A 14 23.78 1.19 -1.84
N LEU A 15 22.95 0.35 -2.43
CA LEU A 15 22.06 -0.54 -1.70
C LEU A 15 22.84 -1.49 -0.78
N GLU A 16 23.98 -2.01 -1.25
CA GLU A 16 24.86 -2.86 -0.44
C GLU A 16 25.44 -2.12 0.76
N ASP A 17 25.78 -0.83 0.59
CA ASP A 17 26.22 -0.03 1.71
C ASP A 17 25.09 0.15 2.74
N LEU A 18 23.85 0.39 2.28
CA LEU A 18 22.70 0.53 3.17
C LEU A 18 22.46 -0.75 3.98
N LYS A 19 22.49 -1.92 3.33
CA LYS A 19 22.37 -3.23 3.98
C LYS A 19 23.43 -3.38 5.08
N GLU A 20 24.69 -3.13 4.74
CA GLU A 20 25.79 -3.27 5.69
C GLU A 20 25.70 -2.24 6.84
N ILE A 21 25.28 -1.00 6.56
CA ILE A 21 25.07 0.03 7.59
C ILE A 21 24.00 -0.44 8.60
N ILE A 22 22.87 -0.95 8.15
CA ILE A 22 21.81 -1.43 9.04
C ILE A 22 22.30 -2.63 9.87
N THR A 23 23.01 -3.56 9.26
CA THR A 23 23.64 -4.68 9.99
C THR A 23 24.60 -4.16 11.08
N ILE A 24 25.39 -3.12 10.80
CA ILE A 24 26.31 -2.52 11.78
C ILE A 24 25.53 -1.82 12.90
N LEU A 25 24.46 -1.08 12.58
CA LEU A 25 23.61 -0.42 13.56
C LEU A 25 22.99 -1.43 14.54
N ARG A 26 22.61 -2.59 14.07
CA ARG A 26 22.00 -3.65 14.86
C ARG A 26 23.01 -4.63 15.52
N ALA A 27 24.30 -4.51 15.20
CA ALA A 27 25.32 -5.36 15.82
C ALA A 27 25.41 -5.16 17.34
N PRO A 28 25.94 -6.13 18.12
CA PRO A 28 26.05 -6.04 19.59
C PRO A 28 26.74 -4.76 20.10
N ASP A 29 27.68 -4.22 19.31
CA ASP A 29 28.41 -2.96 19.56
C ASP A 29 27.88 -1.78 18.73
N GLY A 30 26.73 -1.95 18.07
CA GLY A 30 26.07 -0.94 17.27
C GLY A 30 25.21 0.03 18.09
N CYS A 31 24.13 0.56 17.48
CA CYS A 31 23.23 1.50 18.12
C CYS A 31 22.27 0.78 19.10
N PRO A 32 22.21 1.15 20.38
CA PRO A 32 21.29 0.53 21.33
C PRO A 32 19.83 0.65 20.93
N TRP A 33 19.44 1.79 20.36
CA TRP A 33 18.06 2.04 19.92
C TRP A 33 17.68 1.11 18.76
N ASP A 34 18.50 1.03 17.70
CA ASP A 34 18.23 0.16 16.55
C ASP A 34 18.16 -1.32 16.93
N ARG A 35 18.96 -1.75 17.90
CA ARG A 35 18.97 -3.14 18.38
C ARG A 35 17.69 -3.55 19.11
N GLU A 36 17.03 -2.60 19.79
CA GLU A 36 15.80 -2.84 20.52
C GLU A 36 14.57 -2.92 19.61
N GLN A 37 14.70 -2.45 18.35
CA GLN A 37 13.57 -2.42 17.43
C GLN A 37 13.17 -3.84 16.97
N ASP A 38 11.86 -4.03 16.85
CA ASP A 38 11.22 -5.18 16.21
C ASP A 38 10.20 -4.69 15.15
N HIS A 39 9.60 -5.63 14.41
CA HIS A 39 8.59 -5.30 13.39
C HIS A 39 7.40 -4.50 13.92
N LYS A 40 7.05 -4.65 15.20
CA LYS A 40 5.89 -3.97 15.78
C LYS A 40 6.24 -2.57 16.24
N SER A 41 7.45 -2.37 16.77
CA SER A 41 7.89 -1.06 17.24
C SER A 41 8.00 -0.04 16.10
N ILE A 42 8.60 -0.44 14.95
CA ILE A 42 8.82 0.43 13.79
C ILE A 42 7.68 0.39 12.75
N ARG A 43 6.59 -0.35 13.02
CA ARG A 43 5.44 -0.43 12.09
C ARG A 43 4.77 0.92 11.85
N ARG A 44 4.74 1.78 12.89
CA ARG A 44 4.15 3.10 12.80
C ARG A 44 5.01 4.01 11.93
N ASP A 45 6.31 3.99 12.15
CA ASP A 45 7.28 4.79 11.41
C ASP A 45 7.18 4.44 9.91
N PHE A 46 7.12 3.15 9.55
CA PHE A 46 6.92 2.73 8.16
C PHE A 46 5.65 3.30 7.51
N LEU A 47 4.57 3.46 8.26
CA LEU A 47 3.36 4.09 7.75
C LEU A 47 3.52 5.61 7.63
N GLU A 48 4.22 6.25 8.55
CA GLU A 48 4.52 7.68 8.58
C GLU A 48 5.34 8.07 7.35
N GLU A 49 6.46 7.39 7.06
CA GLU A 49 7.27 7.62 5.85
C GLU A 49 6.47 7.44 4.55
N CYS A 50 5.51 6.49 4.53
CA CYS A 50 4.63 6.34 3.38
C CYS A 50 3.69 7.55 3.19
N TYR A 51 3.22 8.18 4.26
CA TYR A 51 2.38 9.38 4.17
C TYR A 51 3.21 10.61 3.78
N GLU A 52 4.43 10.76 4.28
CA GLU A 52 5.34 11.84 3.92
C GLU A 52 5.76 11.76 2.45
N ALA A 53 6.00 10.54 1.95
CA ALA A 53 6.20 10.33 0.51
C ALA A 53 4.95 10.70 -0.33
N ILE A 54 3.73 10.47 0.17
CA ILE A 54 2.49 10.89 -0.50
C ILE A 54 2.37 12.41 -0.49
N GLU A 55 2.66 13.08 0.63
CA GLU A 55 2.66 14.54 0.72
C GLU A 55 3.65 15.17 -0.27
N ALA A 56 4.85 14.61 -0.37
CA ALA A 56 5.85 15.04 -1.34
C ALA A 56 5.38 14.90 -2.81
N ILE A 57 4.60 13.86 -3.11
CA ILE A 57 3.96 13.68 -4.43
C ILE A 57 2.87 14.73 -4.66
N ASP A 58 2.02 14.96 -3.67
CA ASP A 58 0.87 15.87 -3.79
C ASP A 58 1.31 17.34 -3.86
N THR A 59 2.43 17.67 -3.22
CA THR A 59 3.06 19.02 -3.28
C THR A 59 4.02 19.20 -4.47
N GLU A 60 4.23 18.16 -5.28
CA GLU A 60 5.16 18.15 -6.41
C GLU A 60 6.60 18.55 -6.03
N ASP A 61 7.03 18.22 -4.78
CA ASP A 61 8.39 18.50 -4.31
C ASP A 61 9.35 17.33 -4.56
N PRO A 62 10.22 17.43 -5.61
CA PRO A 62 11.13 16.34 -5.95
C PRO A 62 12.28 16.18 -4.94
N VAL A 63 12.56 17.19 -4.12
CA VAL A 63 13.62 17.12 -3.10
C VAL A 63 13.11 16.35 -1.91
N LEU A 64 11.93 16.71 -1.41
CA LEU A 64 11.23 15.99 -0.34
C LEU A 64 10.94 14.55 -0.79
N LEU A 65 10.39 14.34 -1.99
CA LEU A 65 10.11 12.99 -2.50
C LEU A 65 11.35 12.08 -2.51
N ARG A 66 12.53 12.64 -2.83
CA ARG A 66 13.77 11.84 -2.80
C ARG A 66 14.18 11.46 -1.38
N GLU A 67 13.95 12.34 -0.41
CA GLU A 67 14.19 12.10 1.00
C GLU A 67 13.27 10.99 1.50
N GLU A 68 11.96 11.17 1.36
CA GLU A 68 10.95 10.25 1.87
C GLU A 68 10.98 8.85 1.21
N LEU A 69 11.30 8.78 -0.10
CA LEU A 69 11.56 7.49 -0.76
C LEU A 69 12.81 6.80 -0.18
N GLY A 70 13.79 7.56 0.31
CA GLY A 70 14.94 7.04 1.02
C GLY A 70 14.53 6.42 2.37
N ASP A 71 13.65 7.08 3.11
CA ASP A 71 13.19 6.63 4.42
C ASP A 71 12.25 5.43 4.30
N VAL A 72 11.35 5.40 3.32
CA VAL A 72 10.59 4.18 2.96
C VAL A 72 11.52 3.01 2.59
N LEU A 73 12.58 3.27 1.81
CA LEU A 73 13.57 2.23 1.46
C LEU A 73 14.33 1.75 2.71
N PHE A 74 14.68 2.67 3.62
CA PHE A 74 15.30 2.32 4.90
C PHE A 74 14.39 1.41 5.72
N GLN A 75 13.11 1.70 5.84
CA GLN A 75 12.14 0.85 6.53
C GLN A 75 12.06 -0.56 5.91
N VAL A 76 12.02 -0.66 4.58
CA VAL A 76 12.03 -1.95 3.88
C VAL A 76 13.32 -2.73 4.20
N ALA A 77 14.47 -2.07 4.15
CA ALA A 77 15.76 -2.71 4.41
C ALA A 77 15.88 -3.12 5.89
N PHE A 78 15.40 -2.29 6.82
CA PHE A 78 15.42 -2.58 8.25
C PHE A 78 14.54 -3.79 8.61
N HIS A 79 13.31 -3.84 8.08
CA HIS A 79 12.44 -4.99 8.24
C HIS A 79 13.05 -6.28 7.65
N SER A 80 13.77 -6.17 6.54
CA SER A 80 14.47 -7.30 5.91
C SER A 80 15.67 -7.77 6.75
N GLU A 81 16.36 -6.86 7.42
CA GLU A 81 17.46 -7.21 8.34
C GLU A 81 16.95 -7.97 9.56
N LEU A 82 15.79 -7.57 10.13
CA LEU A 82 15.13 -8.32 11.21
C LEU A 82 14.83 -9.77 10.79
N GLU A 83 14.39 -9.98 9.56
CA GLU A 83 14.11 -11.29 9.00
C GLU A 83 15.38 -12.10 8.72
N ARG A 84 16.44 -11.43 8.25
CA ARG A 84 17.78 -12.05 8.08
C ARG A 84 18.36 -12.51 9.40
N GLU A 85 18.27 -11.72 10.47
CA GLU A 85 18.68 -12.11 11.83
C GLU A 85 17.89 -13.33 12.33
N ALA A 86 16.62 -13.44 11.95
CA ALA A 86 15.77 -14.57 12.28
C ALA A 86 15.97 -15.80 11.35
N GLY A 87 16.84 -15.71 10.34
CA GLY A 87 17.13 -16.77 9.39
C GLY A 87 15.99 -17.14 8.45
N ARG A 88 15.10 -16.18 8.12
CA ARG A 88 13.93 -16.43 7.26
C ARG A 88 14.11 -15.94 5.82
N PHE A 89 14.44 -14.69 5.62
CA PHE A 89 14.76 -14.08 4.31
C PHE A 89 15.56 -12.80 4.52
N ASP A 90 16.12 -12.25 3.45
CA ASP A 90 16.84 -10.98 3.45
C ASP A 90 16.32 -9.99 2.41
N LEU A 91 16.98 -8.84 2.27
CA LEU A 91 16.58 -7.81 1.30
C LEU A 91 16.73 -8.27 -0.15
N ASP A 92 17.70 -9.15 -0.45
CA ASP A 92 17.89 -9.66 -1.80
C ASP A 92 16.74 -10.60 -2.20
N ASP A 93 16.23 -11.38 -1.25
CA ASP A 93 15.02 -12.18 -1.46
C ASP A 93 13.81 -11.29 -1.75
N VAL A 94 13.63 -10.19 -1.00
CA VAL A 94 12.55 -9.22 -1.23
C VAL A 94 12.63 -8.61 -2.62
N ILE A 95 13.84 -8.21 -3.04
CA ILE A 95 14.10 -7.64 -4.37
C ILE A 95 13.84 -8.68 -5.45
N SER A 96 14.36 -9.90 -5.28
CA SER A 96 14.18 -11.01 -6.22
C SER A 96 12.69 -11.33 -6.41
N ASP A 97 11.93 -11.44 -5.33
CA ASP A 97 10.50 -11.75 -5.37
C ASP A 97 9.69 -10.67 -6.07
N VAL A 98 9.97 -9.39 -5.81
CA VAL A 98 9.24 -8.30 -6.48
C VAL A 98 9.62 -8.22 -7.96
N ALA A 99 10.89 -8.39 -8.30
CA ALA A 99 11.37 -8.39 -9.69
C ALA A 99 10.76 -9.55 -10.49
N ALA A 100 10.81 -10.77 -9.98
CA ALA A 100 10.19 -11.94 -10.59
C ALA A 100 8.68 -11.73 -10.82
N LYS A 101 7.99 -11.15 -9.83
CA LYS A 101 6.58 -10.78 -9.92
C LYS A 101 6.32 -9.74 -11.03
N MET A 102 7.19 -8.74 -11.19
CA MET A 102 7.05 -7.74 -12.26
C MET A 102 7.26 -8.37 -13.64
N VAL A 103 8.30 -9.18 -13.82
CA VAL A 103 8.55 -9.93 -15.06
C VAL A 103 7.35 -10.81 -15.42
N GLN A 104 6.86 -11.61 -14.47
CA GLN A 104 5.74 -12.52 -14.70
C GLN A 104 4.45 -11.79 -15.08
N ARG A 105 4.20 -10.60 -14.53
CA ARG A 105 2.95 -9.84 -14.76
C ARG A 105 2.98 -8.93 -15.97
N HIS A 106 4.13 -8.83 -16.64
CA HIS A 106 4.28 -8.05 -17.87
C HIS A 106 4.72 -8.93 -19.05
N PRO A 107 3.98 -10.00 -19.39
CA PRO A 107 4.37 -10.90 -20.47
C PRO A 107 4.42 -10.19 -21.84
N HIS A 108 3.72 -9.07 -21.97
CA HIS A 108 3.80 -8.21 -23.16
C HIS A 108 5.11 -7.42 -23.30
N VAL A 109 5.95 -7.41 -22.26
CA VAL A 109 7.28 -6.79 -22.26
C VAL A 109 8.39 -7.85 -22.25
N PHE A 110 8.18 -8.93 -21.48
CA PHE A 110 9.21 -9.92 -21.19
C PHE A 110 8.98 -11.28 -21.87
N ALA A 111 7.88 -11.44 -22.62
CA ALA A 111 7.55 -12.65 -23.39
C ALA A 111 6.80 -12.29 -24.68
N ASP A 112 6.41 -13.30 -25.46
CA ASP A 112 5.76 -13.15 -26.78
C ASP A 112 4.24 -12.96 -26.68
N VAL A 113 3.76 -12.12 -25.78
CA VAL A 113 2.34 -11.78 -25.63
C VAL A 113 2.11 -10.34 -26.07
N THR A 114 1.17 -10.08 -26.95
CA THR A 114 0.80 -8.72 -27.36
C THR A 114 -0.28 -8.15 -26.45
N ALA A 115 -0.12 -6.89 -26.03
CA ALA A 115 -1.17 -6.12 -25.36
C ALA A 115 -1.01 -4.66 -25.81
N ASP A 116 -1.91 -4.23 -26.69
CA ASP A 116 -1.82 -2.94 -27.38
C ASP A 116 -2.55 -1.82 -26.62
N THR A 117 -3.33 -2.17 -25.60
CA THR A 117 -4.08 -1.19 -24.80
C THR A 117 -3.86 -1.39 -23.30
N THR A 118 -3.98 -0.30 -22.55
CA THR A 118 -3.91 -0.33 -21.08
C THR A 118 -4.93 -1.30 -20.48
N GLU A 119 -6.13 -1.41 -21.08
CA GLU A 119 -7.17 -2.31 -20.61
C GLU A 119 -6.76 -3.78 -20.75
N GLN A 120 -6.15 -4.16 -21.87
CA GLN A 120 -5.61 -5.50 -22.07
C GLN A 120 -4.51 -5.83 -21.07
N VAL A 121 -3.60 -4.87 -20.83
CA VAL A 121 -2.54 -5.01 -19.81
C VAL A 121 -3.14 -5.26 -18.43
N LEU A 122 -4.11 -4.46 -18.02
CA LEU A 122 -4.75 -4.58 -16.70
C LEU A 122 -5.54 -5.90 -16.56
N THR A 123 -6.18 -6.35 -17.62
CA THR A 123 -6.92 -7.64 -17.64
C THR A 123 -5.94 -8.81 -17.47
N ASN A 124 -4.87 -8.84 -18.27
CA ASN A 124 -3.82 -9.85 -18.16
C ASN A 124 -3.17 -9.86 -16.77
N TRP A 125 -2.89 -8.67 -16.22
CA TRP A 125 -2.36 -8.52 -14.87
C TRP A 125 -3.26 -9.14 -13.80
N ASP A 126 -4.55 -8.83 -13.83
CA ASP A 126 -5.52 -9.36 -12.86
C ASP A 126 -5.64 -10.88 -12.98
N GLN A 127 -5.63 -11.43 -14.21
CA GLN A 127 -5.66 -12.86 -14.45
C GLN A 127 -4.41 -13.55 -13.90
N ILE A 128 -3.23 -13.11 -14.29
CA ILE A 128 -1.96 -13.68 -13.83
C ILE A 128 -1.85 -13.60 -12.29
N LYS A 129 -2.29 -12.48 -11.71
CA LYS A 129 -2.31 -12.31 -10.26
C LYS A 129 -3.25 -13.32 -9.57
N ARG A 130 -4.39 -13.62 -10.16
CA ARG A 130 -5.36 -14.58 -9.65
C ARG A 130 -4.79 -16.00 -9.68
N GLU A 131 -4.17 -16.37 -10.79
CA GLU A 131 -3.48 -17.65 -11.00
C GLU A 131 -2.31 -17.84 -10.03
N THR A 132 -1.42 -16.87 -9.96
CA THR A 132 -0.23 -16.88 -9.07
C THR A 132 -0.63 -17.00 -7.59
N LYS A 133 -1.71 -16.33 -7.18
CA LYS A 133 -2.24 -16.42 -5.82
C LYS A 133 -3.13 -17.64 -5.57
N LYS A 134 -3.34 -18.49 -6.59
CA LYS A 134 -4.21 -19.67 -6.54
C LYS A 134 -5.62 -19.36 -6.03
N GLN A 135 -6.13 -18.17 -6.34
CA GLN A 135 -7.47 -17.73 -5.92
C GLN A 135 -8.54 -18.43 -6.78
N LYS A 136 -9.30 -19.33 -6.18
CA LYS A 136 -10.27 -20.18 -6.86
C LYS A 136 -11.68 -19.59 -6.89
N SER A 137 -11.99 -18.61 -6.05
CA SER A 137 -13.32 -18.01 -5.96
C SER A 137 -13.25 -16.50 -5.84
N ASP A 138 -14.35 -15.83 -6.22
CA ASP A 138 -14.50 -14.39 -6.06
C ASP A 138 -14.46 -13.97 -4.58
N ARG A 139 -14.98 -14.82 -3.69
CA ARG A 139 -14.89 -14.64 -2.26
C ARG A 139 -13.45 -14.54 -1.79
N GLU A 140 -12.57 -15.46 -2.21
CA GLU A 140 -11.14 -15.43 -1.87
C GLU A 140 -10.45 -14.16 -2.39
N VAL A 141 -10.86 -13.67 -3.56
CA VAL A 141 -10.35 -12.41 -4.12
C VAL A 141 -10.76 -11.21 -3.25
N LEU A 142 -12.01 -11.16 -2.75
CA LEU A 142 -12.47 -10.10 -1.86
C LEU A 142 -11.81 -10.20 -0.48
N GLU A 143 -11.75 -11.39 0.11
CA GLU A 143 -11.09 -11.65 1.40
C GLU A 143 -9.58 -11.37 1.38
N SER A 144 -8.94 -11.40 0.20
CA SER A 144 -7.52 -11.02 0.05
C SER A 144 -7.22 -9.53 0.26
N VAL A 145 -8.25 -8.69 0.41
CA VAL A 145 -8.07 -7.27 0.76
C VAL A 145 -7.79 -7.18 2.26
N THR A 146 -6.57 -6.78 2.60
CA THR A 146 -6.12 -6.74 3.99
C THR A 146 -7.06 -5.92 4.89
N PRO A 147 -7.44 -6.44 6.08
CA PRO A 147 -8.23 -5.67 7.05
C PRO A 147 -7.45 -4.54 7.73
N ALA A 148 -6.12 -4.53 7.61
CA ALA A 148 -5.28 -3.48 8.18
C ALA A 148 -5.37 -2.13 7.44
N MET A 149 -5.95 -2.11 6.23
CA MET A 149 -6.18 -0.86 5.50
C MET A 149 -7.15 0.06 6.24
N PRO A 150 -6.97 1.40 6.16
CA PRO A 150 -8.01 2.35 6.55
C PRO A 150 -9.37 2.00 5.93
N ALA A 151 -10.44 2.14 6.72
CA ALA A 151 -11.75 1.59 6.36
C ALA A 151 -12.25 2.07 4.98
N LEU A 152 -12.09 3.35 4.66
CA LEU A 152 -12.54 3.92 3.39
C LEU A 152 -11.75 3.37 2.20
N MET A 153 -10.40 3.30 2.31
CA MET A 153 -9.54 2.68 1.29
C MET A 153 -9.89 1.20 1.07
N ARG A 154 -10.12 0.48 2.18
CA ARG A 154 -10.52 -0.93 2.10
C ARG A 154 -11.85 -1.09 1.40
N THR A 155 -12.83 -0.26 1.74
CA THR A 155 -14.17 -0.27 1.12
C THR A 155 -14.07 -0.02 -0.38
N GLN A 156 -13.41 1.04 -0.82
CA GLN A 156 -13.22 1.31 -2.25
C GLN A 156 -12.53 0.17 -2.98
N LYS A 157 -11.50 -0.43 -2.37
CA LYS A 157 -10.78 -1.56 -2.97
C LYS A 157 -11.63 -2.82 -3.10
N VAL A 158 -12.45 -3.12 -2.09
CA VAL A 158 -13.41 -4.23 -2.13
C VAL A 158 -14.47 -3.99 -3.21
N LEU A 159 -15.07 -2.80 -3.23
CA LEU A 159 -16.09 -2.41 -4.22
C LEU A 159 -15.56 -2.43 -5.65
N LYS A 160 -14.34 -1.93 -5.89
CA LYS A 160 -13.67 -2.01 -7.20
C LYS A 160 -13.47 -3.46 -7.67
N LYS A 161 -13.15 -4.38 -6.76
CA LYS A 161 -13.01 -5.79 -7.08
C LYS A 161 -14.38 -6.43 -7.33
N ALA A 162 -15.38 -6.15 -6.50
CA ALA A 162 -16.73 -6.66 -6.65
C ALA A 162 -17.37 -6.22 -7.99
N ALA A 163 -17.18 -4.97 -8.38
CA ALA A 163 -17.64 -4.45 -9.67
C ALA A 163 -17.03 -5.21 -10.87
N LYS A 164 -15.72 -5.52 -10.82
CA LYS A 164 -15.05 -6.35 -11.84
C LYS A 164 -15.63 -7.78 -11.94
N MET A 165 -16.33 -8.24 -10.91
CA MET A 165 -17.00 -9.55 -10.85
C MET A 165 -18.48 -9.46 -11.22
N GLY A 166 -18.95 -8.30 -11.69
CA GLY A 166 -20.34 -8.08 -12.09
C GLY A 166 -21.29 -7.78 -10.92
N ALA A 167 -20.78 -7.44 -9.74
CA ALA A 167 -21.58 -7.09 -8.58
C ALA A 167 -22.01 -5.60 -8.54
N ASP A 168 -22.06 -4.92 -9.69
CA ASP A 168 -22.58 -3.57 -9.84
C ASP A 168 -24.11 -3.59 -9.85
N ASN A 169 -24.72 -3.54 -8.67
CA ASN A 169 -26.18 -3.56 -8.52
C ASN A 169 -26.74 -2.14 -8.34
N GLY A 170 -27.86 -1.86 -9.01
CA GLY A 170 -28.59 -0.60 -8.93
C GLY A 170 -27.94 0.56 -9.71
N THR A 171 -28.58 1.71 -9.66
CA THR A 171 -28.16 2.93 -10.34
C THR A 171 -27.44 3.88 -9.38
N THR A 172 -26.85 4.95 -9.92
CA THR A 172 -26.26 6.02 -9.10
C THR A 172 -27.32 6.74 -8.26
N ASP A 173 -28.57 6.80 -8.77
CA ASP A 173 -29.69 7.42 -8.04
C ASP A 173 -30.19 6.54 -6.91
N ASP A 174 -30.22 5.21 -7.08
CA ASP A 174 -30.52 4.27 -6.00
C ASP A 174 -29.49 4.40 -4.84
N LEU A 175 -28.23 4.63 -5.17
CA LEU A 175 -27.19 4.86 -4.17
C LEU A 175 -27.40 6.18 -3.43
N ARG A 176 -27.73 7.26 -4.15
CA ARG A 176 -28.05 8.57 -3.51
C ARG A 176 -29.23 8.46 -2.57
N GLU A 177 -30.31 7.82 -3.02
CA GLU A 177 -31.49 7.58 -2.18
C GLU A 177 -31.15 6.76 -0.93
N SER A 178 -30.36 5.68 -1.12
CA SER A 178 -29.91 4.83 0.00
C SER A 178 -29.06 5.57 1.02
N VAL A 179 -28.18 6.47 0.58
CA VAL A 179 -27.39 7.36 1.46
C VAL A 179 -28.32 8.28 2.24
N CYS A 180 -29.20 9.01 1.54
CA CYS A 180 -30.14 9.94 2.19
C CYS A 180 -31.01 9.23 3.22
N LYS A 181 -31.55 8.04 2.88
CA LYS A 181 -32.37 7.23 3.77
C LYS A 181 -31.58 6.77 5.01
N ALA A 182 -30.34 6.32 4.83
CA ALA A 182 -29.51 5.86 5.94
C ALA A 182 -29.18 7.01 6.91
N VAL A 183 -28.83 8.19 6.39
CA VAL A 183 -28.52 9.37 7.21
C VAL A 183 -29.77 9.89 7.92
N SER A 184 -30.90 10.05 7.21
CA SER A 184 -32.14 10.59 7.79
C SER A 184 -32.78 9.65 8.80
N GLY A 185 -32.56 8.33 8.67
CA GLY A 185 -33.10 7.31 9.60
C GLY A 185 -32.15 6.97 10.75
N ALA A 186 -31.00 7.64 10.87
CA ALA A 186 -30.04 7.38 11.93
C ALA A 186 -30.54 7.91 13.27
N THR A 187 -30.49 7.06 14.29
CA THR A 187 -30.85 7.35 15.68
C THR A 187 -29.73 6.90 16.62
N GLU A 188 -29.81 7.19 17.90
CA GLU A 188 -28.83 6.69 18.89
C GLU A 188 -28.78 5.16 18.93
N GLU A 189 -29.91 4.49 18.69
CA GLU A 189 -30.00 3.02 18.75
C GLU A 189 -29.41 2.32 17.52
N ASN A 190 -29.56 2.90 16.31
CA ASN A 190 -29.12 2.32 15.05
C ASN A 190 -27.98 3.09 14.35
N GLY A 191 -27.44 4.11 15.00
CA GLY A 191 -26.51 5.07 14.42
C GLY A 191 -25.26 4.41 13.78
N ALA A 192 -24.68 3.44 14.45
CA ALA A 192 -23.49 2.74 13.96
C ALA A 192 -23.78 2.01 12.63
N GLU A 193 -24.91 1.30 12.54
CA GLU A 193 -25.30 0.58 11.31
C GLU A 193 -25.67 1.57 10.20
N SER A 194 -26.51 2.56 10.51
CA SER A 194 -26.99 3.54 9.55
C SER A 194 -25.85 4.39 8.97
N ILE A 195 -24.97 4.91 9.82
CA ILE A 195 -23.80 5.69 9.37
C ILE A 195 -22.81 4.81 8.61
N GLY A 196 -22.54 3.59 9.10
CA GLY A 196 -21.69 2.63 8.38
C GLY A 196 -22.21 2.32 6.98
N LYS A 197 -23.52 2.12 6.82
CA LYS A 197 -24.18 1.92 5.53
C LYS A 197 -24.09 3.15 4.62
N ALA A 198 -24.28 4.34 5.18
CA ALA A 198 -24.14 5.59 4.42
C ALA A 198 -22.70 5.76 3.89
N LEU A 199 -21.68 5.56 4.72
CA LEU A 199 -20.27 5.64 4.32
C LEU A 199 -19.92 4.60 3.27
N PHE A 200 -20.41 3.38 3.38
CA PHE A 200 -20.22 2.32 2.37
C PHE A 200 -20.83 2.72 1.03
N ASN A 201 -22.07 3.20 1.01
CA ASN A 201 -22.75 3.64 -0.21
C ASN A 201 -22.13 4.90 -0.80
N LEU A 202 -21.60 5.82 0.02
CA LEU A 202 -20.85 6.99 -0.44
C LEU A 202 -19.55 6.58 -1.12
N ALA A 203 -18.82 5.59 -0.58
CA ALA A 203 -17.62 5.06 -1.22
C ALA A 203 -17.93 4.41 -2.57
N GLU A 204 -19.06 3.71 -2.71
CA GLU A 204 -19.52 3.16 -3.98
C GLU A 204 -19.95 4.26 -4.96
N LEU A 205 -20.65 5.26 -4.49
CA LEU A 205 -21.03 6.41 -5.31
C LEU A 205 -19.78 7.14 -5.84
N ALA A 206 -18.79 7.39 -4.98
CA ALA A 206 -17.52 7.99 -5.37
C ALA A 206 -16.82 7.15 -6.46
N ARG A 207 -16.74 5.83 -6.29
CA ARG A 207 -16.18 4.91 -7.29
C ARG A 207 -16.86 5.04 -8.65
N ARG A 208 -18.21 5.09 -8.68
CA ARG A 208 -18.97 5.22 -9.93
C ARG A 208 -18.82 6.56 -10.61
N LEU A 209 -18.59 7.62 -9.83
CA LEU A 209 -18.32 8.95 -10.32
C LEU A 209 -16.83 9.17 -10.70
N GLY A 210 -15.98 8.15 -10.54
CA GLY A 210 -14.54 8.25 -10.79
C GLY A 210 -13.78 9.10 -9.77
N VAL A 211 -14.36 9.29 -8.57
CA VAL A 211 -13.77 10.08 -7.48
C VAL A 211 -13.04 9.16 -6.51
N ASP A 212 -11.81 9.52 -6.15
CA ASP A 212 -11.10 8.89 -5.04
C ASP A 212 -11.53 9.56 -3.73
N ALA A 213 -12.35 8.84 -2.95
CA ALA A 213 -12.89 9.38 -1.71
C ALA A 213 -11.82 9.55 -0.61
N VAL A 214 -10.69 8.83 -0.71
CA VAL A 214 -9.59 8.92 0.28
C VAL A 214 -8.80 10.21 0.05
N SER A 215 -8.30 10.43 -1.16
CA SER A 215 -7.55 11.64 -1.51
C SER A 215 -8.36 12.90 -1.23
N TYR A 216 -9.67 12.87 -1.53
CA TYR A 216 -10.54 14.03 -1.29
C TYR A 216 -10.78 14.32 0.19
N THR A 217 -10.84 13.30 1.05
CA THR A 217 -10.96 13.50 2.52
C THR A 217 -9.67 14.04 3.12
N HIS A 218 -8.50 13.65 2.62
CA HIS A 218 -7.22 14.23 3.02
C HIS A 218 -7.10 15.70 2.63
N LEU A 219 -7.40 16.05 1.37
CA LEU A 219 -7.37 17.45 0.90
C LEU A 219 -8.29 18.35 1.74
N ARG A 220 -9.51 17.89 2.09
CA ARG A 220 -10.45 18.67 2.92
C ARG A 220 -10.00 18.83 4.36
N ALA A 221 -9.25 17.88 4.93
CA ALA A 221 -8.72 18.01 6.28
C ALA A 221 -7.69 19.15 6.37
N HIS A 222 -6.96 19.45 5.29
CA HIS A 222 -6.02 20.57 5.22
C HIS A 222 -6.66 21.93 4.91
N GLU A 223 -7.91 21.98 4.39
CA GLU A 223 -8.62 23.23 4.10
C GLU A 223 -9.41 23.79 5.31
N THR A 224 -9.40 23.12 6.45
CA THR A 224 -10.19 23.51 7.65
C THR A 224 -9.38 24.23 8.72
N ASP A 225 -8.13 24.63 8.43
CA ASP A 225 -7.30 25.48 9.30
C ASP A 225 -7.35 26.96 8.91
#